data_6abd7f16d29fcc22c2d2f1168efdd9e3
#
_entry.id   6abd7f16d29fcc22c2d2f1168efdd9e3
#
_cell.length_a   1.000
_cell.length_b   1.000
_cell.length_c   1.000
_cell.angle_alpha   90.00
_cell.angle_beta   90.00
_cell.angle_gamma   90.00
#
_symmetry.space_group_name_H-M   'P 1'
#
loop_
_entity.id
_entity.type
_entity.pdbx_description
1 polymer ?
#
loop_
_entity_poly.entity_id
_entity_poly.type
_entity_poly.pdbx_seq_one_letter_code
_entity_poly.pdbx_strand_id
1 'polypeptide(L)' 'LSPYPGAFIHHKNKSFKILGARPHKFVNNSSSFFIYDKKILYNNTMSETIEITEIQAEGKKRMNSSEFIKGNKI' A
#
# COMPACT_ATOMS: atom_id res chain seq x y z
N LEU A 1 -7.62 -11.26 -12.19
CA LEU A 1 -6.99 -10.54 -12.46
C LEU A 1 -6.32 -9.48 -11.60
N SER A 2 -6.45 -9.41 -10.35
CA SER A 2 -5.71 -8.51 -9.55
C SER A 2 -4.32 -9.08 -9.27
N PRO A 3 -3.26 -8.49 -9.77
CA PRO A 3 -1.94 -8.99 -9.47
C PRO A 3 -1.45 -8.51 -8.11
N TYR A 4 -2.21 -7.71 -7.42
CA TYR A 4 -1.71 -7.08 -6.23
C TYR A 4 -1.54 -7.99 -5.02
N PRO A 5 -2.45 -8.93 -4.73
CA PRO A 5 -2.18 -9.86 -3.63
C PRO A 5 -0.90 -10.65 -3.92
N GLY A 6 0.04 -10.59 -3.01
CA GLY A 6 1.33 -11.24 -3.18
C GLY A 6 2.40 -10.39 -3.82
N ALA A 7 2.05 -9.20 -4.32
CA ALA A 7 3.04 -8.29 -4.89
C ALA A 7 3.82 -7.60 -3.79
N PHE A 8 5.02 -7.12 -4.15
CA PHE A 8 5.86 -6.39 -3.20
C PHE A 8 5.99 -4.92 -3.61
N ILE A 9 6.06 -4.06 -2.62
CA ILE A 9 6.36 -2.65 -2.81
C ILE A 9 7.64 -2.34 -2.05
N HIS A 10 8.56 -1.64 -2.70
CA HIS A 10 9.80 -1.20 -2.05
C HIS A 10 9.70 0.29 -1.80
N HIS A 11 9.92 0.71 -0.55
CA HIS A 11 9.81 2.11 -0.18
C HIS A 11 10.77 2.41 0.95
N LYS A 12 11.64 3.39 0.75
CA LYS A 12 12.61 3.83 1.76
C LYS A 12 13.42 2.67 2.35
N ASN A 13 13.95 1.83 1.47
CA ASN A 13 14.77 0.68 1.85
C ASN A 13 14.01 -0.40 2.63
N LYS A 14 12.70 -0.41 2.51
CA LYS A 14 11.87 -1.43 3.14
C LYS A 14 11.03 -2.11 2.08
N SER A 15 10.71 -3.38 2.32
CA SER A 15 9.85 -4.14 1.45
C SER A 15 8.55 -4.42 2.15
N PHE A 16 7.46 -4.27 1.43
CA PHE A 16 6.12 -4.54 1.95
C PHE A 16 5.42 -5.48 1.00
N LYS A 17 4.80 -6.50 1.54
CA LYS A 17 4.00 -7.43 0.73
C LYS A 17 2.55 -7.01 0.81
N ILE A 18 1.89 -6.92 -0.34
CA ILE A 18 0.49 -6.56 -0.39
C ILE A 18 -0.33 -7.83 -0.26
N LEU A 19 -1.14 -7.92 0.78
CA LEU A 19 -1.95 -9.10 1.04
C LEU A 19 -3.40 -8.88 0.63
N GLY A 20 -3.86 -7.65 0.62
CA GLY A 20 -5.19 -7.31 0.17
C GLY A 20 -5.21 -5.93 -0.41
N ALA A 21 -5.97 -5.75 -1.48
CA ALA A 21 -6.06 -4.46 -2.14
C ALA A 21 -7.37 -4.38 -2.91
N ARG A 22 -7.78 -3.17 -3.22
CA ARG A 22 -8.97 -2.93 -4.03
C ARG A 22 -8.80 -1.65 -4.83
N PRO A 23 -9.55 -1.48 -5.92
CA PRO A 23 -9.45 -0.27 -6.72
C PRO A 23 -9.83 0.97 -5.92
N HIS A 24 -9.23 2.08 -6.26
CA HIS A 24 -9.52 3.36 -5.64
C HIS A 24 -9.55 4.42 -6.72
N LYS A 25 -10.31 5.48 -6.48
CA LYS A 25 -10.33 6.62 -7.37
C LYS A 25 -8.92 7.18 -7.46
N PHE A 26 -8.50 7.58 -8.65
CA PHE A 26 -7.14 8.08 -8.83
C PHE A 26 -6.86 9.29 -7.93
N VAL A 27 -5.75 9.23 -7.23
CA VAL A 27 -5.28 10.32 -6.40
C VAL A 27 -3.89 10.70 -6.88
N ASN A 28 -3.76 11.92 -7.37
CA ASN A 28 -2.46 12.39 -7.85
C ASN A 28 -1.59 12.73 -6.65
N ASN A 29 -0.40 12.14 -6.62
CA ASN A 29 0.54 12.35 -5.52
C ASN A 29 1.95 12.17 -6.06
N SER A 30 2.89 12.93 -5.52
CA SER A 30 4.28 12.84 -5.97
C SER A 30 4.93 11.51 -5.59
N SER A 31 4.43 10.86 -4.56
CA SER A 31 4.92 9.55 -4.15
C SER A 31 4.00 8.48 -4.67
N SER A 32 4.57 7.32 -5.05
CA SER A 32 3.74 6.20 -5.48
C SER A 32 3.07 5.50 -4.32
N PHE A 33 3.67 5.53 -3.16
CA PHE A 33 3.19 4.81 -1.99
C PHE A 33 3.00 5.82 -0.87
N PHE A 34 1.77 6.05 -0.47
CA PHE A 34 1.47 7.13 0.46
C PHE A 34 0.22 6.84 1.28
N ILE A 35 0.04 7.60 2.35
CA ILE A 35 -1.15 7.52 3.18
C ILE A 35 -2.01 8.73 2.87
N TYR A 36 -3.28 8.49 2.60
CA TYR A 36 -4.22 9.53 2.25
C TYR A 36 -5.59 9.19 2.81
N ASP A 37 -6.20 10.10 3.55
CA ASP A 37 -7.55 9.91 4.11
C ASP A 37 -7.63 8.61 4.92
N LYS A 38 -6.62 8.39 5.74
CA LYS A 38 -6.51 7.22 6.62
C LYS A 38 -6.48 5.90 5.84
N LYS A 39 -5.98 5.95 4.61
CA LYS A 39 -5.85 4.77 3.76
C LYS A 39 -4.44 4.70 3.25
N ILE A 40 -3.98 3.48 2.97
CA ILE A 40 -2.70 3.27 2.31
C ILE A 40 -2.99 3.18 0.83
N LEU A 41 -2.40 4.08 0.06
CA LEU A 41 -2.64 4.12 -1.39
C LEU A 41 -1.35 3.89 -2.15
N TYR A 42 -1.47 3.31 -3.31
CA TYR A 42 -0.35 3.06 -4.19
C TYR A 42 -0.76 3.41 -5.62
N ASN A 43 0.02 4.26 -6.27
CA ASN A 43 -0.19 4.63 -7.67
C ASN A 43 0.74 3.83 -8.53
N ASN A 44 0.17 3.08 -9.46
CA ASN A 44 1.01 2.34 -10.40
C ASN A 44 1.32 3.22 -11.62
N THR A 45 2.13 2.69 -12.52
CA THR A 45 2.59 3.46 -13.68
C THR A 45 1.48 3.73 -14.69
N MET A 46 0.34 3.10 -14.55
CA MET A 46 -0.79 3.28 -15.45
C MET A 46 -1.75 4.36 -14.96
N SER A 47 -1.32 5.17 -14.03
CA SER A 47 -2.15 6.23 -13.44
C SER A 47 -3.40 5.66 -12.74
N GLU A 48 -3.22 4.53 -12.11
CA GLU A 48 -4.27 3.92 -11.32
C GLU A 48 -3.88 3.97 -9.85
N THR A 49 -4.85 4.20 -9.00
CA THR A 49 -4.64 4.15 -7.56
C THR A 49 -5.32 2.92 -6.99
N ILE A 50 -4.61 2.20 -6.14
CA ILE A 50 -5.23 1.09 -5.41
C ILE A 50 -5.15 1.40 -3.93
N GLU A 51 -6.14 0.91 -3.20
CA GLU A 51 -6.14 1.01 -1.75
C GLU A 51 -5.65 -0.31 -1.21
N ILE A 52 -4.60 -0.27 -0.39
CA ILE A 52 -4.04 -1.48 0.21
C ILE A 52 -4.75 -1.69 1.53
N THR A 53 -5.45 -2.82 1.64
CA THR A 53 -6.26 -3.11 2.82
C THR A 53 -5.51 -3.95 3.83
N GLU A 54 -4.61 -4.80 3.37
CA GLU A 54 -3.75 -5.59 4.24
C GLU A 54 -2.34 -5.59 3.70
N ILE A 55 -1.37 -5.46 4.60
CA ILE A 55 0.02 -5.31 4.23
C ILE A 55 0.89 -6.02 5.25
N GLN A 56 2.05 -6.47 4.81
CA GLN A 56 3.01 -7.12 5.68
C GLN A 56 4.40 -6.54 5.42
N ALA A 57 4.96 -5.87 6.41
CA ALA A 57 6.33 -5.41 6.31
C ALA A 57 7.27 -6.59 6.46
N GLU A 58 8.43 -6.51 5.83
CA GLU A 58 9.40 -7.58 5.88
C GLU A 58 9.79 -7.87 7.32
N GLY A 59 9.72 -9.14 7.69
CA GLY A 59 10.07 -9.55 9.05
C GLY A 59 9.03 -9.24 10.10
N LYS A 60 7.86 -8.78 9.71
CA LYS A 60 6.79 -8.42 10.64
C LYS A 60 5.54 -9.23 10.36
N LYS A 61 4.59 -9.16 11.28
CA LYS A 61 3.30 -9.81 11.07
C LYS A 61 2.46 -8.99 10.13
N ARG A 62 1.54 -9.66 9.44
CA ARG A 62 0.60 -8.94 8.59
C ARG A 62 -0.29 -8.07 9.46
N MET A 63 -0.74 -6.96 8.90
CA MET A 63 -1.65 -6.08 9.59
C MET A 63 -2.57 -5.39 8.60
N ASN A 64 -3.72 -4.93 9.08
CA ASN A 64 -4.62 -4.19 8.22
C ASN A 64 -4.13 -2.74 8.10
N SER A 65 -4.77 -1.99 7.22
CA SER A 65 -4.32 -0.62 6.97
C SER A 65 -4.37 0.26 8.20
N SER A 66 -5.41 0.11 9.03
CA SER A 66 -5.53 0.90 10.25
C SER A 66 -4.36 0.68 11.18
N GLU A 67 -4.00 -0.59 11.38
CA GLU A 67 -2.89 -0.93 12.26
C GLU A 67 -1.58 -0.42 11.70
N PHE A 68 -1.40 -0.55 10.39
CA PHE A 68 -0.17 -0.11 9.76
C PHE A 68 0.02 1.40 9.91
N ILE A 69 -1.03 2.15 9.68
CA ILE A 69 -0.98 3.61 9.75
C ILE A 69 -0.65 4.08 11.16
N LYS A 70 -1.17 3.39 12.18
CA LYS A 70 -0.90 3.77 13.56
C LYS A 70 0.56 3.60 13.94
N GLY A 71 1.21 2.58 13.42
CA GLY A 71 2.56 2.24 13.83
C GLY A 71 3.65 2.64 12.85
N ASN A 72 3.30 3.11 11.68
CA ASN A 72 4.29 3.39 10.64
C ASN A 72 4.01 4.73 9.98
N LYS A 73 5.06 5.45 9.67
CA LYS A 73 4.96 6.69 8.90
C LYS A 73 5.58 6.46 7.54
N ILE A 74 4.90 6.91 6.54
CA ILE A 74 5.38 6.76 5.17
C ILE A 74 5.73 8.12 4.62
#